data_7ed870491976dc0c05d2ab33729c1dbf
#
_entry.id   7ed870491976dc0c05d2ab33729c1dbf
#
_cell.length_a   1.000
_cell.length_b   1.000
_cell.length_c   1.000
_cell.angle_alpha   90.00
_cell.angle_beta   90.00
_cell.angle_gamma   90.00
#
_symmetry.space_group_name_H-M   'P 1'
#
loop_
_entity.id
_entity.type
_entity.pdbx_description
1 polymer ?
#
loop_
_entity_poly.entity_id
_entity_poly.type
_entity_poly.pdbx_seq_one_letter_code
_entity_poly.pdbx_strand_id
1 'polypeptide(L)'
;MKKINTLLALLSALLLLGACEKDGEKFYLSSPVESDLIASTNAVVLTEATAKLYALSLAWSDQTLQISDPRYQATNGIQTTVQVSRSEDFSGSIIESTENGVSKSYTVAALNIIAYKLNAPAEEAAPLYFRLAGSNGSNI
;
A
#
# COMPACT_ATOMS: atom_id res chain seq x y z
N MET A 1 -1.53 70.30 -0.89
CA MET A 1 -0.58 69.30 -1.42
C MET A 1 -0.28 68.17 -0.45
N LYS A 2 -0.16 68.38 0.85
CA LYS A 2 0.12 67.30 1.82
C LYS A 2 -0.98 66.21 1.93
N LYS A 3 -2.29 66.59 1.79
CA LYS A 3 -3.41 65.67 1.88
C LYS A 3 -3.53 64.72 0.66
N ILE A 4 -3.11 65.13 -0.49
CA ILE A 4 -3.13 64.33 -1.74
C ILE A 4 -2.04 63.23 -1.66
N ASN A 5 -0.88 63.57 -1.14
CA ASN A 5 0.21 62.60 -0.97
C ASN A 5 -0.14 61.52 0.05
N THR A 6 -0.86 61.90 1.11
CA THR A 6 -1.32 60.91 2.11
C THR A 6 -2.39 59.96 1.56
N LEU A 7 -3.30 60.50 0.72
CA LEU A 7 -4.34 59.68 0.09
C LEU A 7 -3.74 58.72 -0.94
N LEU A 8 -2.73 59.19 -1.70
CA LEU A 8 -2.02 58.33 -2.68
C LEU A 8 -1.20 57.24 -1.99
N ALA A 9 -0.57 57.54 -0.86
CA ALA A 9 0.16 56.54 -0.05
C ALA A 9 -0.78 55.50 0.56
N LEU A 10 -1.98 55.92 1.01
CA LEU A 10 -2.98 54.99 1.53
C LEU A 10 -3.54 54.08 0.46
N LEU A 11 -3.77 54.59 -0.76
CA LEU A 11 -4.28 53.83 -1.88
C LEU A 11 -3.25 52.82 -2.39
N SER A 12 -1.95 53.16 -2.41
CA SER A 12 -0.89 52.24 -2.80
C SER A 12 -0.67 51.13 -1.74
N ALA A 13 -0.86 51.43 -0.46
CA ALA A 13 -0.80 50.41 0.61
C ALA A 13 -1.96 49.40 0.54
N LEU A 14 -3.15 49.81 0.12
CA LEU A 14 -4.28 48.93 -0.08
C LEU A 14 -4.10 47.95 -1.26
N LEU A 15 -3.37 48.37 -2.30
CA LEU A 15 -3.13 47.53 -3.48
C LEU A 15 -2.07 46.42 -3.22
N LEU A 16 -1.28 46.52 -2.15
CA LEU A 16 -0.28 45.51 -1.79
C LEU A 16 -0.83 44.38 -0.91
N LEU A 17 -2.04 44.50 -0.38
CA LEU A 17 -2.68 43.48 0.45
C LEU A 17 -3.46 42.43 -0.33
N GLY A 18 -3.66 42.61 -1.63
CA GLY A 18 -4.38 41.66 -2.50
C GLY A 18 -3.53 40.63 -3.24
N ALA A 19 -2.22 40.58 -2.98
CA ALA A 19 -1.30 39.79 -3.82
C ALA A 19 -0.75 38.51 -3.15
N CYS A 20 -1.47 37.90 -2.26
CA CYS A 20 -1.05 36.62 -1.66
C CYS A 20 -2.21 35.65 -1.42
N GLU A 21 -3.06 35.43 -2.44
CA GLU A 21 -3.76 34.16 -2.54
C GLU A 21 -3.16 33.39 -3.72
N LYS A 22 -1.95 32.92 -3.55
CA LYS A 22 -1.45 31.83 -4.32
C LYS A 22 -2.00 30.56 -3.67
N ASP A 23 -3.28 30.29 -3.85
CA ASP A 23 -3.82 28.96 -3.69
C ASP A 23 -3.12 28.09 -4.73
N GLY A 24 -1.97 27.54 -4.32
CA GLY A 24 -1.33 26.50 -5.10
C GLY A 24 -2.35 25.40 -5.31
N GLU A 25 -2.57 24.97 -6.54
CA GLU A 25 -3.42 23.82 -6.84
C GLU A 25 -3.03 22.69 -5.91
N LYS A 26 -3.93 22.31 -5.00
CA LYS A 26 -3.73 21.20 -4.07
C LYS A 26 -4.04 19.94 -4.82
N PHE A 27 -3.02 19.14 -5.08
CA PHE A 27 -3.19 17.80 -5.63
C PHE A 27 -3.42 16.82 -4.50
N TYR A 28 -4.44 16.00 -4.65
CA TYR A 28 -4.75 14.94 -3.71
C TYR A 28 -4.40 13.60 -4.36
N LEU A 29 -3.70 12.74 -3.62
CA LEU A 29 -3.58 11.34 -3.97
C LEU A 29 -4.87 10.67 -3.52
N SER A 30 -5.57 10.02 -4.44
CA SER A 30 -6.67 9.15 -4.09
C SER A 30 -6.14 7.79 -3.67
N SER A 31 -6.76 7.20 -2.67
CA SER A 31 -6.48 5.81 -2.30
C SER A 31 -6.71 4.93 -3.53
N PRO A 32 -5.82 3.95 -3.78
CA PRO A 32 -6.07 2.95 -4.79
C PRO A 32 -7.37 2.22 -4.49
N VAL A 33 -8.02 1.73 -5.53
CA VAL A 33 -9.15 0.81 -5.39
C VAL A 33 -8.64 -0.42 -4.63
N GLU A 34 -9.41 -0.92 -3.66
CA GLU A 34 -9.08 -2.16 -2.96
C GLU A 34 -8.85 -3.26 -4.00
N SER A 35 -7.72 -3.95 -3.87
CA SER A 35 -7.37 -5.05 -4.74
C SER A 35 -7.82 -6.35 -4.10
N ASP A 36 -8.60 -7.11 -4.83
CA ASP A 36 -8.97 -8.46 -4.41
C ASP A 36 -7.73 -9.37 -4.43
N LEU A 37 -7.44 -9.97 -3.29
CA LEU A 37 -6.43 -11.02 -3.19
C LEU A 37 -7.08 -12.37 -3.50
N ILE A 38 -6.70 -12.96 -4.62
CA ILE A 38 -7.22 -14.24 -5.07
C ILE A 38 -6.21 -15.34 -4.74
N ALA A 39 -6.67 -16.38 -4.07
CA ALA A 39 -5.88 -17.58 -3.77
C ALA A 39 -6.32 -18.75 -4.67
N SER A 40 -5.36 -19.54 -5.14
CA SER A 40 -5.63 -20.74 -5.96
C SER A 40 -6.35 -21.85 -5.19
N THR A 41 -6.24 -21.85 -3.86
CA THR A 41 -6.89 -22.80 -2.97
C THR A 41 -7.02 -22.20 -1.57
N ASN A 42 -7.94 -22.70 -0.78
CA ASN A 42 -8.12 -22.34 0.63
C ASN A 42 -7.64 -23.41 1.60
N ALA A 43 -7.12 -24.53 1.10
CA ALA A 43 -6.58 -25.61 1.93
C ALA A 43 -5.40 -26.28 1.24
N VAL A 44 -4.35 -26.51 2.00
CA VAL A 44 -3.13 -27.18 1.53
C VAL A 44 -2.69 -28.25 2.53
N VAL A 45 -2.10 -29.32 2.01
CA VAL A 45 -1.45 -30.34 2.85
C VAL A 45 0.06 -30.24 2.62
N LEU A 46 0.80 -30.03 3.69
CA LEU A 46 2.24 -29.85 3.65
C LEU A 46 2.93 -31.20 3.98
N THR A 47 3.53 -31.82 2.97
CA THR A 47 4.26 -33.09 3.13
C THR A 47 5.67 -32.96 2.60
N GLU A 48 6.59 -33.74 3.18
CA GLU A 48 7.99 -33.78 2.71
C GLU A 48 8.07 -34.30 1.26
N ALA A 49 7.28 -35.28 0.90
CA ALA A 49 7.27 -35.86 -0.44
C ALA A 49 6.91 -34.83 -1.53
N THR A 50 6.16 -33.80 -1.20
CA THR A 50 5.72 -32.74 -2.13
C THR A 50 6.43 -31.41 -1.91
N ALA A 51 7.48 -31.37 -1.12
CA ALA A 51 8.14 -30.14 -0.66
C ALA A 51 8.49 -29.14 -1.78
N LYS A 52 8.85 -29.63 -2.97
CA LYS A 52 9.22 -28.80 -4.13
C LYS A 52 8.04 -28.37 -4.99
N LEU A 53 6.86 -28.92 -4.80
CA LEU A 53 5.67 -28.58 -5.59
C LEU A 53 5.07 -27.25 -5.09
N TYR A 54 4.45 -26.51 -6.03
CA TYR A 54 3.65 -25.33 -5.66
C TYR A 54 2.37 -25.78 -4.95
N ALA A 55 2.12 -25.18 -3.80
CA ALA A 55 0.96 -25.50 -2.96
C ALA A 55 -0.08 -24.37 -2.98
N LEU A 56 0.37 -23.12 -3.08
CA LEU A 56 -0.50 -21.95 -3.06
C LEU A 56 0.03 -20.91 -4.03
N SER A 57 -0.86 -20.37 -4.84
CA SER A 57 -0.58 -19.18 -5.65
C SER A 57 -1.58 -18.08 -5.28
N LEU A 58 -1.06 -16.88 -5.09
CA LEU A 58 -1.81 -15.66 -4.84
C LEU A 58 -1.70 -14.77 -6.08
N ALA A 59 -2.78 -14.07 -6.41
CA ALA A 59 -2.81 -13.07 -7.46
C ALA A 59 -3.65 -11.88 -7.01
N TRP A 60 -3.31 -10.69 -7.50
CA TRP A 60 -4.01 -9.44 -7.19
C TRP A 60 -3.95 -8.48 -8.38
N SER A 61 -4.74 -7.41 -8.33
CA SER A 61 -4.69 -6.36 -9.33
C SER A 61 -3.54 -5.40 -9.06
N ASP A 62 -2.96 -4.84 -10.12
CA ASP A 62 -1.96 -3.79 -10.00
C ASP A 62 -2.55 -2.55 -9.31
N GLN A 63 -1.82 -2.02 -8.34
CA GLN A 63 -2.24 -0.87 -7.55
C GLN A 63 -1.58 0.39 -8.12
N THR A 64 -2.36 1.23 -8.79
CA THR A 64 -1.89 2.52 -9.28
C THR A 64 -2.45 3.66 -8.44
N LEU A 65 -1.56 4.56 -8.00
CA LEU A 65 -1.98 5.80 -7.36
C LEU A 65 -2.59 6.72 -8.42
N GLN A 66 -3.80 7.23 -8.14
CA GLN A 66 -4.42 8.25 -8.97
C GLN A 66 -4.21 9.63 -8.35
N ILE A 67 -3.86 10.60 -9.18
CA ILE A 67 -3.78 12.00 -8.80
C ILE A 67 -5.10 12.67 -9.21
N SER A 68 -5.61 13.59 -8.40
CA SER A 68 -6.86 14.32 -8.66
C SER A 68 -6.84 15.10 -9.98
N ASP A 69 -5.66 15.42 -10.50
CA ASP A 69 -5.50 16.07 -11.80
C ASP A 69 -4.94 15.07 -12.83
N PRO A 70 -5.70 14.75 -13.90
CA PRO A 70 -5.30 13.79 -14.91
C PRO A 70 -4.08 14.21 -15.75
N ARG A 71 -3.63 15.48 -15.66
CA ARG A 71 -2.41 15.95 -16.32
C ARG A 71 -1.14 15.42 -15.66
N TYR A 72 -1.24 14.90 -14.44
CA TYR A 72 -0.12 14.37 -13.67
C TYR A 72 -0.30 12.87 -13.44
N GLN A 73 0.80 12.15 -13.49
CA GLN A 73 0.85 10.73 -13.15
C GLN A 73 1.73 10.56 -11.92
N ALA A 74 1.33 9.67 -11.03
CA ALA A 74 2.17 9.30 -9.91
C ALA A 74 3.44 8.59 -10.46
N THR A 75 4.59 9.16 -10.19
CA THR A 75 5.89 8.61 -10.65
C THR A 75 6.34 7.41 -9.82
N ASN A 76 5.83 7.28 -8.61
CA ASN A 76 6.14 6.17 -7.71
C ASN A 76 4.95 5.23 -7.66
N GLY A 77 5.17 4.00 -8.13
CA GLY A 77 4.20 2.91 -7.97
C GLY A 77 4.04 2.53 -6.49
N ILE A 78 2.97 1.81 -6.20
CA ILE A 78 2.79 1.19 -4.88
C ILE A 78 3.67 -0.05 -4.82
N GLN A 79 4.54 -0.10 -3.82
CA GLN A 79 5.25 -1.32 -3.50
C GLN A 79 4.33 -2.22 -2.70
N THR A 80 4.04 -3.39 -3.24
CA THR A 80 3.15 -4.37 -2.61
C THR A 80 3.93 -5.33 -1.73
N THR A 81 3.45 -5.54 -0.51
CA THR A 81 3.98 -6.51 0.44
C THR A 81 2.89 -7.51 0.78
N VAL A 82 3.17 -8.80 0.58
CA VAL A 82 2.31 -9.87 1.07
C VAL A 82 2.65 -10.12 2.52
N GLN A 83 1.66 -10.03 3.39
CA GLN A 83 1.76 -10.30 4.82
C GLN A 83 1.03 -11.60 5.15
N VAL A 84 1.65 -12.42 6.00
CA VAL A 84 1.09 -13.70 6.46
C VAL A 84 1.06 -13.72 7.99
N SER A 85 -0.05 -14.09 8.58
CA SER A 85 -0.24 -14.21 10.01
C SER A 85 -1.11 -15.43 10.37
N ARG A 86 -1.04 -15.88 11.62
CA ARG A 86 -1.99 -16.85 12.20
C ARG A 86 -3.22 -16.19 12.81
N SER A 87 -3.16 -14.90 13.00
CA SER A 87 -4.28 -14.10 13.52
C SER A 87 -4.97 -13.36 12.38
N GLU A 88 -6.29 -13.45 12.30
CA GLU A 88 -7.10 -12.81 11.26
C GLU A 88 -6.96 -11.29 11.29
N ASP A 89 -6.80 -10.71 12.47
CA ASP A 89 -6.61 -9.28 12.67
C ASP A 89 -5.15 -8.81 12.52
N PHE A 90 -4.23 -9.74 12.24
CA PHE A 90 -2.79 -9.46 12.11
C PHE A 90 -2.17 -8.80 13.36
N SER A 91 -2.74 -9.04 14.54
CA SER A 91 -2.26 -8.47 15.82
C SER A 91 -1.01 -9.16 16.37
N GLY A 92 -0.63 -10.32 15.84
CA GLY A 92 0.48 -11.14 16.32
C GLY A 92 1.74 -11.02 15.43
N SER A 93 2.46 -12.15 15.37
CA SER A 93 3.61 -12.27 14.48
C SER A 93 3.18 -12.22 13.02
N ILE A 94 3.90 -11.44 12.21
CA ILE A 94 3.65 -11.29 10.78
C ILE A 94 4.93 -11.65 10.04
N ILE A 95 4.79 -12.41 8.96
CA ILE A 95 5.87 -12.64 8.00
C ILE A 95 5.55 -11.84 6.74
N GLU A 96 6.52 -11.08 6.27
CA GLU A 96 6.37 -10.15 5.15
C GLU A 96 7.26 -10.55 3.97
N SER A 97 6.75 -10.31 2.78
CA SER A 97 7.48 -10.50 1.52
C SER A 97 7.09 -9.40 0.55
N THR A 98 8.06 -8.56 0.17
CA THR A 98 7.86 -7.50 -0.82
C THR A 98 7.90 -8.07 -2.22
N GLU A 99 6.92 -7.70 -3.05
CA GLU A 99 6.74 -8.23 -4.38
C GLU A 99 6.80 -7.11 -5.43
N ASN A 100 7.43 -7.40 -6.57
CA ASN A 100 7.53 -6.47 -7.70
C ASN A 100 6.48 -6.76 -8.79
N GLY A 101 5.64 -7.77 -8.60
CA GLY A 101 4.59 -8.19 -9.53
C GLY A 101 3.23 -8.27 -8.86
N VAL A 102 2.28 -8.82 -9.57
CA VAL A 102 0.88 -8.97 -9.15
C VAL A 102 0.54 -10.40 -8.75
N SER A 103 1.54 -11.20 -8.44
CA SER A 103 1.34 -12.59 -8.01
C SER A 103 2.50 -13.10 -7.16
N LYS A 104 2.20 -14.09 -6.32
CA LYS A 104 3.17 -14.81 -5.48
C LYS A 104 2.79 -16.28 -5.41
N SER A 105 3.77 -17.16 -5.62
CA SER A 105 3.56 -18.59 -5.46
C SER A 105 4.46 -19.14 -4.34
N TYR A 106 3.90 -20.04 -3.56
CA TYR A 106 4.57 -20.71 -2.46
C TYR A 106 4.66 -22.21 -2.74
N THR A 107 5.85 -22.77 -2.59
CA THR A 107 6.01 -24.23 -2.53
C THR A 107 5.57 -24.75 -1.17
N VAL A 108 5.33 -26.06 -1.10
CA VAL A 108 5.03 -26.74 0.17
C VAL A 108 6.11 -26.45 1.21
N ALA A 109 7.39 -26.52 0.83
CA ALA A 109 8.50 -26.22 1.74
C ALA A 109 8.47 -24.75 2.22
N ALA A 110 8.16 -23.81 1.34
CA ALA A 110 8.07 -22.39 1.71
C ALA A 110 6.93 -22.14 2.70
N LEU A 111 5.76 -22.70 2.46
CA LEU A 111 4.63 -22.59 3.39
C LEU A 111 4.92 -23.26 4.73
N ASN A 112 5.61 -24.41 4.72
CA ASN A 112 5.99 -25.08 5.96
C ASN A 112 6.95 -24.24 6.82
N ILE A 113 7.89 -23.54 6.18
CA ILE A 113 8.80 -22.59 6.88
C ILE A 113 7.99 -21.43 7.47
N ILE A 114 7.01 -20.88 6.74
CA ILE A 114 6.15 -19.81 7.22
C ILE A 114 5.33 -20.30 8.41
N ALA A 115 4.68 -21.46 8.31
CA ALA A 115 3.89 -22.07 9.36
C ALA A 115 4.74 -22.29 10.63
N TYR A 116 5.94 -22.83 10.48
CA TYR A 116 6.88 -23.03 11.59
C TYR A 116 7.26 -21.70 12.27
N LYS A 117 7.64 -20.68 11.50
CA LYS A 117 7.99 -19.35 12.04
C LYS A 117 6.83 -18.68 12.78
N LEU A 118 5.61 -18.97 12.36
CA LEU A 118 4.39 -18.47 13.01
C LEU A 118 3.89 -19.39 14.14
N ASN A 119 4.67 -20.38 14.55
CA ASN A 119 4.32 -21.35 15.59
C ASN A 119 3.01 -22.11 15.31
N ALA A 120 2.77 -22.48 14.06
CA ALA A 120 1.67 -23.37 13.72
C ALA A 120 1.96 -24.76 14.30
N PRO A 121 0.95 -25.45 14.88
CA PRO A 121 1.14 -26.80 15.41
C PRO A 121 1.50 -27.76 14.27
N ALA A 122 2.38 -28.71 14.55
CA ALA A 122 2.66 -29.80 13.62
C ALA A 122 1.52 -30.81 13.61
N GLU A 123 1.25 -31.43 12.47
CA GLU A 123 0.27 -32.50 12.28
C GLU A 123 -1.19 -32.11 12.56
N GLU A 124 -1.46 -30.82 12.75
CA GLU A 124 -2.80 -30.27 12.95
C GLU A 124 -3.13 -29.20 11.91
N ALA A 125 -4.41 -29.09 11.56
CA ALA A 125 -4.87 -28.01 10.71
C ALA A 125 -4.77 -26.66 11.45
N ALA A 126 -4.10 -25.70 10.83
CA ALA A 126 -3.95 -24.36 11.39
C ALA A 126 -4.21 -23.29 10.32
N PRO A 127 -4.93 -22.21 10.63
CA PRO A 127 -5.16 -21.15 9.68
C PRO A 127 -3.90 -20.33 9.45
N LEU A 128 -3.71 -19.91 8.20
CA LEU A 128 -2.80 -18.85 7.78
C LEU A 128 -3.61 -17.80 7.01
N TYR A 129 -3.57 -16.58 7.49
CA TYR A 129 -4.24 -15.44 6.88
C TYR A 129 -3.25 -14.66 6.03
N PHE A 130 -3.70 -14.24 4.86
CA PHE A 130 -2.89 -13.48 3.91
C PHE A 130 -3.56 -12.15 3.61
N ARG A 131 -2.78 -11.08 3.57
CA ARG A 131 -3.24 -9.77 3.10
C ARG A 131 -2.16 -9.06 2.31
N LEU A 132 -2.59 -8.05 1.57
CA LEU A 132 -1.69 -7.12 0.89
C LEU A 132 -1.54 -5.85 1.73
N ALA A 133 -0.31 -5.36 1.82
CA ALA A 133 0.00 -4.04 2.33
C ALA A 133 0.69 -3.24 1.22
N GLY A 134 0.19 -2.04 0.95
CA GLY A 134 0.76 -1.14 -0.05
C GLY A 134 1.57 -0.03 0.61
N SER A 135 2.72 0.31 0.03
CA SER A 135 3.54 1.44 0.42
C SER A 135 3.98 2.23 -0.80
N ASN A 136 3.90 3.54 -0.74
CA ASN A 136 4.35 4.43 -1.81
C ASN A 136 5.76 5.00 -1.56
N GLY A 137 6.49 4.48 -0.60
CA GLY A 137 7.83 4.95 -0.24
C GLY A 137 7.86 6.28 0.51
N SER A 138 6.72 6.87 0.78
CA SER A 138 6.59 8.04 1.65
C SER A 138 6.27 7.56 3.07
N ASN A 139 7.18 7.79 4.00
CA ASN A 139 6.84 7.69 5.41
C ASN A 139 5.86 8.81 5.72
N ILE A 140 4.61 8.49 5.85
CA ILE A 140 3.59 9.36 6.42
C ILE A 140 3.29 8.84 7.81
#